data_0fa0c0b723fdf5e67d32ce3cdd58f204
#
_entry.id   0fa0c0b723fdf5e67d32ce3cdd58f204
#
_cell.length_a   1.000
_cell.length_b   1.000
_cell.length_c   1.000
_cell.angle_alpha   90.00
_cell.angle_beta   90.00
_cell.angle_gamma   90.00
#
_symmetry.space_group_name_H-M   'P 1'
#
loop_
_entity.id
_entity.type
_entity.pdbx_description
1 polymer ?
#
loop_
_entity_poly.entity_id
_entity_poly.type
_entity_poly.pdbx_seq_one_letter_code
_entity_poly.pdbx_strand_id
1 'polypeptide(L)'
;AYALMSSKYNVDPVHIHLHKNIPIGSGLGGGSSDASFVLKGINQLFNLNIDNNTLQNISLQIGADCPFFIQNKVKLVSGIGDVMKEIDLDLSEYEIRIINTGIHISTKDAFSEIVCDDANNSLQNLAFLPIEKWKESITNDFEKSLFNKYPKIKESKQKLYDSGAIYSSMTGTGSAVYGVFKKS
;
A
#
# COMPACT_ATOMS: atom_id res chain seq x y z
N ALA A 1 2.42 -6.99 16.73
CA ALA A 1 2.63 -5.62 17.22
C ALA A 1 2.71 -5.61 18.76
N TYR A 2 1.63 -5.97 19.47
CA TYR A 2 1.60 -5.92 20.96
C TYR A 2 2.78 -6.69 21.60
N ALA A 3 2.96 -7.96 21.25
CA ALA A 3 4.03 -8.79 21.82
C ALA A 3 5.43 -8.18 21.64
N LEU A 4 5.66 -7.51 20.51
CA LEU A 4 6.92 -6.83 20.25
C LEU A 4 7.11 -5.59 21.11
N MET A 5 6.04 -4.83 21.37
CA MET A 5 6.10 -3.67 22.26
C MET A 5 6.28 -4.10 23.72
N SER A 6 5.52 -5.08 24.20
CA SER A 6 5.64 -5.57 25.58
C SER A 6 6.99 -6.24 25.89
N SER A 7 7.66 -6.80 24.88
CA SER A 7 9.01 -7.35 25.07
C SER A 7 10.11 -6.28 25.22
N LYS A 8 9.86 -5.06 24.74
CA LYS A 8 10.84 -3.96 24.72
C LYS A 8 10.56 -2.86 25.75
N TYR A 9 9.31 -2.71 26.13
CA TYR A 9 8.84 -1.63 26.98
C TYR A 9 7.92 -2.18 28.07
N ASN A 10 7.83 -1.48 29.18
CA ASN A 10 6.91 -1.83 30.28
C ASN A 10 5.48 -1.48 29.85
N VAL A 11 4.79 -2.42 29.24
CA VAL A 11 3.44 -2.30 28.71
C VAL A 11 2.55 -3.32 29.38
N ASP A 12 1.57 -2.86 30.11
CA ASP A 12 0.55 -3.72 30.73
C ASP A 12 -0.33 -4.41 29.69
N PRO A 13 -0.97 -5.53 30.04
CA PRO A 13 -1.93 -6.19 29.16
C PRO A 13 -3.05 -5.25 28.70
N VAL A 14 -3.37 -5.31 27.42
CA VAL A 14 -4.44 -4.51 26.79
C VAL A 14 -5.44 -5.42 26.08
N HIS A 15 -6.68 -5.00 26.02
CA HIS A 15 -7.68 -5.59 25.13
C HIS A 15 -7.68 -4.85 23.79
N ILE A 16 -7.46 -5.61 22.71
CA ILE A 16 -7.49 -5.05 21.34
C ILE A 16 -8.71 -5.60 20.63
N HIS A 17 -9.60 -4.71 20.20
CA HIS A 17 -10.71 -5.05 19.32
C HIS A 17 -10.41 -4.55 17.90
N LEU A 18 -10.33 -5.48 16.95
CA LEU A 18 -10.05 -5.17 15.54
C LEU A 18 -11.30 -5.37 14.68
N HIS A 19 -11.82 -4.26 14.14
CA HIS A 19 -12.88 -4.30 13.14
C HIS A 19 -12.30 -4.16 11.73
N LYS A 20 -12.29 -5.25 10.96
CA LYS A 20 -11.68 -5.31 9.63
C LYS A 20 -12.66 -4.87 8.55
N ASN A 21 -12.50 -3.65 8.03
CA ASN A 21 -13.20 -3.17 6.84
C ASN A 21 -12.44 -3.48 5.54
N ILE A 22 -11.10 -3.45 5.59
CA ILE A 22 -10.27 -3.79 4.44
C ILE A 22 -10.03 -5.30 4.46
N PRO A 23 -10.43 -6.05 3.42
CA PRO A 23 -10.25 -7.50 3.35
C PRO A 23 -8.78 -7.90 3.39
N ILE A 24 -8.50 -9.03 4.03
CA ILE A 24 -7.16 -9.62 4.06
C ILE A 24 -6.79 -10.07 2.64
N GLY A 25 -5.54 -9.81 2.22
CA GLY A 25 -5.03 -10.22 0.90
C GLY A 25 -5.59 -9.41 -0.27
N SER A 26 -6.08 -8.19 -0.01
CA SER A 26 -6.60 -7.29 -1.07
C SER A 26 -5.52 -6.48 -1.80
N GLY A 27 -4.26 -6.54 -1.39
CA GLY A 27 -3.19 -5.69 -1.93
C GLY A 27 -3.19 -4.24 -1.41
N LEU A 28 -4.03 -3.92 -0.42
CA LEU A 28 -4.18 -2.56 0.14
C LEU A 28 -3.33 -2.29 1.39
N GLY A 29 -2.46 -3.20 1.78
CA GLY A 29 -1.61 -3.04 2.96
C GLY A 29 -2.36 -3.01 4.30
N GLY A 30 -3.63 -3.48 4.34
CA GLY A 30 -4.49 -3.36 5.52
C GLY A 30 -3.92 -4.00 6.78
N GLY A 31 -3.27 -5.15 6.69
CA GLY A 31 -2.62 -5.81 7.84
C GLY A 31 -1.43 -5.01 8.38
N SER A 32 -0.61 -4.44 7.49
CA SER A 32 0.54 -3.60 7.86
C SER A 32 0.08 -2.28 8.48
N SER A 33 -1.02 -1.71 7.97
CA SER A 33 -1.68 -0.56 8.57
C SER A 33 -2.15 -0.87 10.00
N ASP A 34 -2.91 -1.95 10.19
CA ASP A 34 -3.41 -2.35 11.51
C ASP A 34 -2.25 -2.51 12.52
N ALA A 35 -1.19 -3.22 12.12
CA ALA A 35 -0.02 -3.45 12.97
C ALA A 35 0.65 -2.14 13.38
N SER A 36 0.83 -1.22 12.44
CA SER A 36 1.46 0.08 12.68
C SER A 36 0.62 0.98 13.58
N PHE A 37 -0.70 0.98 13.40
CA PHE A 37 -1.59 1.73 14.27
C PHE A 37 -1.68 1.14 15.67
N VAL A 38 -1.54 -0.19 15.84
CA VAL A 38 -1.39 -0.81 17.18
C VAL A 38 -0.09 -0.33 17.85
N LEU A 39 1.04 -0.26 17.14
CA LEU A 39 2.29 0.28 17.70
C LEU A 39 2.12 1.74 18.15
N LYS A 40 1.53 2.58 17.30
CA LYS A 40 1.25 4.00 17.62
C LYS A 40 0.29 4.12 18.80
N GLY A 41 -0.78 3.31 18.84
CA GLY A 41 -1.76 3.30 19.90
C GLY A 41 -1.15 2.92 21.25
N ILE A 42 -0.29 1.89 21.30
CA ILE A 42 0.43 1.49 22.51
C ILE A 42 1.39 2.59 22.96
N ASN A 43 2.16 3.16 22.03
CA ASN A 43 3.06 4.27 22.32
C ASN A 43 2.33 5.44 22.99
N GLN A 44 1.17 5.79 22.47
CA GLN A 44 0.33 6.86 23.02
C GLN A 44 -0.32 6.49 24.35
N LEU A 45 -0.90 5.29 24.45
CA LEU A 45 -1.64 4.82 25.64
C LEU A 45 -0.75 4.77 26.88
N PHE A 46 0.50 4.32 26.70
CA PHE A 46 1.46 4.16 27.80
C PHE A 46 2.45 5.32 27.91
N ASN A 47 2.27 6.42 27.13
CA ASN A 47 3.16 7.59 27.13
C ASN A 47 4.64 7.23 26.98
N LEU A 48 4.96 6.27 26.08
CA LEU A 48 6.32 5.77 25.93
C LEU A 48 7.26 6.78 25.26
N ASN A 49 6.72 7.80 24.63
CA ASN A 49 7.46 8.87 23.93
C ASN A 49 8.46 8.35 22.88
N ILE A 50 8.13 7.25 22.22
CA ILE A 50 8.95 6.66 21.16
C ILE A 50 8.76 7.51 19.90
N ASP A 51 9.86 7.97 19.33
CA ASP A 51 9.85 8.75 18.09
C ASP A 51 9.50 7.90 16.85
N ASN A 52 9.13 8.58 15.75
CA ASN A 52 8.70 7.91 14.53
C ASN A 52 9.78 7.01 13.90
N ASN A 53 11.05 7.39 13.98
CA ASN A 53 12.13 6.60 13.39
C ASN A 53 12.30 5.29 14.16
N THR A 54 12.26 5.35 15.49
CA THR A 54 12.29 4.16 16.34
C THR A 54 11.06 3.28 16.11
N LEU A 55 9.84 3.86 16.00
CA LEU A 55 8.64 3.10 15.67
C LEU A 55 8.73 2.44 14.29
N GLN A 56 9.31 3.10 13.29
CA GLN A 56 9.55 2.52 11.96
C GLN A 56 10.47 1.30 12.05
N ASN A 57 11.59 1.41 12.78
CA ASN A 57 12.51 0.29 12.98
C ASN A 57 11.87 -0.89 13.72
N ILE A 58 10.98 -0.62 14.68
CA ILE A 58 10.20 -1.66 15.35
C ILE A 58 9.22 -2.29 14.39
N SER A 59 8.51 -1.48 13.61
CA SER A 59 7.47 -1.93 12.70
C SER A 59 8.02 -2.79 11.55
N LEU A 60 9.25 -2.54 11.10
CA LEU A 60 9.93 -3.33 10.08
C LEU A 60 10.09 -4.80 10.48
N GLN A 61 10.19 -5.10 11.79
CA GLN A 61 10.25 -6.47 12.29
C GLN A 61 8.92 -7.22 12.15
N ILE A 62 7.81 -6.51 11.88
CA ILE A 62 6.49 -7.10 11.67
C ILE A 62 6.25 -7.34 10.18
N GLY A 63 6.66 -6.41 9.33
CA GLY A 63 6.51 -6.52 7.88
C GLY A 63 7.09 -5.31 7.15
N ALA A 64 7.52 -5.54 5.90
CA ALA A 64 8.20 -4.53 5.08
C ALA A 64 7.35 -3.26 4.84
N ASP A 65 6.02 -3.40 4.73
CA ASP A 65 5.12 -2.26 4.49
C ASP A 65 4.76 -1.50 5.78
N CYS A 66 5.00 -2.06 6.98
CA CYS A 66 4.60 -1.43 8.23
C CYS A 66 5.23 -0.04 8.45
N PRO A 67 6.52 0.20 8.16
CA PRO A 67 7.15 1.51 8.37
C PRO A 67 6.46 2.65 7.62
N PHE A 68 5.89 2.37 6.44
CA PHE A 68 5.12 3.36 5.68
C PHE A 68 3.97 3.94 6.50
N PHE A 69 3.19 3.09 7.18
CA PHE A 69 1.99 3.48 7.92
C PHE A 69 2.30 4.18 9.26
N ILE A 70 3.54 4.19 9.73
CA ILE A 70 3.93 4.95 10.93
C ILE A 70 3.74 6.45 10.66
N GLN A 71 4.25 6.97 9.55
CA GLN A 71 4.10 8.38 9.17
C GLN A 71 2.88 8.62 8.28
N ASN A 72 2.49 7.63 7.48
CA ASN A 72 1.34 7.67 6.57
C ASN A 72 1.37 8.88 5.62
N LYS A 73 2.53 9.13 5.02
CA LYS A 73 2.76 10.19 4.03
C LYS A 73 3.06 9.59 2.66
N VAL A 74 2.89 10.39 1.62
CA VAL A 74 3.25 9.96 0.26
C VAL A 74 4.75 9.73 0.16
N LYS A 75 5.15 8.53 -0.28
CA LYS A 75 6.55 8.13 -0.36
C LYS A 75 6.84 7.33 -1.62
N LEU A 76 8.01 7.58 -2.18
CA LEU A 76 8.64 6.64 -3.10
C LEU A 76 9.36 5.57 -2.27
N VAL A 77 9.01 4.32 -2.49
CA VAL A 77 9.57 3.17 -1.77
C VAL A 77 10.41 2.35 -2.74
N SER A 78 11.59 1.94 -2.29
CA SER A 78 12.52 1.11 -3.07
C SER A 78 13.19 0.06 -2.19
N GLY A 79 14.11 -0.72 -2.80
CA GLY A 79 14.71 -1.87 -2.11
C GLY A 79 13.67 -2.97 -1.87
N ILE A 80 13.67 -3.53 -0.68
CA ILE A 80 12.68 -4.52 -0.22
C ILE A 80 11.48 -3.88 0.49
N GLY A 81 11.29 -2.55 0.34
CA GLY A 81 10.28 -1.77 1.07
C GLY A 81 10.87 -0.95 2.22
N ASP A 82 12.20 -0.96 2.38
CA ASP A 82 12.94 -0.36 3.50
C ASP A 82 13.49 1.04 3.19
N VAL A 83 13.70 1.38 1.93
CA VAL A 83 14.15 2.71 1.53
C VAL A 83 12.95 3.57 1.13
N MET A 84 12.67 4.58 1.95
CA MET A 84 11.50 5.45 1.80
C MET A 84 11.92 6.90 1.64
N LYS A 85 11.55 7.53 0.53
CA LYS A 85 11.77 8.95 0.26
C LYS A 85 10.41 9.65 0.16
N GLU A 86 10.21 10.70 0.96
CA GLU A 86 9.03 11.55 0.82
C GLU A 86 9.06 12.23 -0.56
N ILE A 87 7.89 12.30 -1.20
CA ILE A 87 7.68 13.00 -2.46
C ILE A 87 6.53 13.99 -2.30
N ASP A 88 6.66 15.12 -2.96
CA ASP A 88 5.62 16.15 -2.98
C ASP A 88 4.63 15.81 -4.12
N LEU A 89 3.62 15.02 -3.78
CA LEU A 89 2.54 14.65 -4.68
C LEU A 89 1.21 14.99 -4.01
N ASP A 90 0.53 15.99 -4.55
CA ASP A 90 -0.79 16.40 -4.08
C ASP A 90 -1.89 15.79 -4.98
N LEU A 91 -2.76 15.00 -4.37
CA LEU A 91 -3.94 14.42 -5.00
C LEU A 91 -5.24 15.01 -4.43
N SER A 92 -5.20 16.17 -3.78
CA SER A 92 -6.37 16.80 -3.14
C SER A 92 -7.50 17.11 -4.12
N GLU A 93 -7.18 17.40 -5.39
CA GLU A 93 -8.14 17.63 -6.48
C GLU A 93 -8.74 16.35 -7.07
N TYR A 94 -8.32 15.19 -6.58
CA TYR A 94 -8.72 13.89 -7.12
C TYR A 94 -9.44 13.05 -6.07
N GLU A 95 -10.31 12.18 -6.57
CA GLU A 95 -10.99 11.12 -5.81
C GLU A 95 -10.39 9.78 -6.21
N ILE A 96 -10.11 8.93 -5.22
CA ILE A 96 -9.66 7.55 -5.46
C ILE A 96 -10.83 6.61 -5.19
N ARG A 97 -11.21 5.83 -6.21
CA ARG A 97 -12.22 4.77 -6.09
C ARG A 97 -11.55 3.41 -6.18
N ILE A 98 -11.95 2.47 -5.32
CA ILE A 98 -11.36 1.14 -5.22
C ILE A 98 -12.42 0.10 -5.55
N ILE A 99 -12.04 -0.87 -6.39
CA ILE A 99 -12.81 -2.09 -6.62
C ILE A 99 -12.08 -3.25 -5.97
N ASN A 100 -12.69 -3.86 -4.98
CA ASN A 100 -12.23 -5.13 -4.46
C ASN A 100 -12.80 -6.26 -5.35
N THR A 101 -11.93 -6.99 -6.02
CA THR A 101 -12.35 -8.06 -6.95
C THR A 101 -12.86 -9.32 -6.26
N GLY A 102 -12.56 -9.46 -4.96
CA GLY A 102 -12.86 -10.66 -4.17
C GLY A 102 -11.95 -11.84 -4.49
N ILE A 103 -10.95 -11.68 -5.34
CA ILE A 103 -9.97 -12.71 -5.67
C ILE A 103 -8.86 -12.68 -4.64
N HIS A 104 -8.53 -13.82 -4.06
CA HIS A 104 -7.37 -13.94 -3.17
C HIS A 104 -6.14 -14.37 -3.98
N ILE A 105 -5.07 -13.57 -3.90
CA ILE A 105 -3.79 -13.87 -4.52
C ILE A 105 -2.75 -13.91 -3.40
N SER A 106 -2.04 -15.05 -3.27
CA SER A 106 -0.93 -15.07 -2.32
C SER A 106 0.24 -14.23 -2.85
N THR A 107 0.92 -13.52 -1.97
CA THR A 107 2.12 -12.75 -2.33
C THR A 107 3.17 -13.65 -3.00
N LYS A 108 3.33 -14.89 -2.51
CA LYS A 108 4.25 -15.88 -3.09
C LYS A 108 3.89 -16.19 -4.56
N ASP A 109 2.61 -16.41 -4.85
CA ASP A 109 2.17 -16.70 -6.20
C ASP A 109 2.34 -15.51 -7.13
N ALA A 110 2.06 -14.30 -6.64
CA ALA A 110 2.27 -13.09 -7.42
C ALA A 110 3.76 -12.92 -7.80
N PHE A 111 4.67 -13.08 -6.86
CA PHE A 111 6.11 -12.95 -7.11
C PHE A 111 6.69 -14.08 -7.97
N SER A 112 6.12 -15.28 -7.96
CA SER A 112 6.62 -16.40 -8.78
C SER A 112 6.42 -16.20 -10.29
N GLU A 113 5.51 -15.34 -10.68
CA GLU A 113 5.13 -15.08 -12.07
C GLU A 113 5.55 -13.70 -12.58
N ILE A 114 6.18 -12.89 -11.72
CA ILE A 114 6.59 -11.53 -12.12
C ILE A 114 7.78 -11.61 -13.09
N VAL A 115 7.66 -10.86 -14.17
CA VAL A 115 8.79 -10.55 -15.06
C VAL A 115 9.06 -9.07 -14.88
N CYS A 116 10.13 -8.75 -14.14
CA CYS A 116 10.57 -7.37 -14.01
C CYS A 116 11.04 -6.89 -15.37
N ASP A 117 10.50 -5.78 -15.83
CA ASP A 117 10.99 -5.07 -17.00
C ASP A 117 11.98 -4.02 -16.52
N ASP A 118 13.25 -4.16 -16.90
CA ASP A 118 14.31 -3.18 -16.58
C ASP A 118 14.13 -1.84 -17.33
N ALA A 119 13.02 -1.70 -18.05
CA ALA A 119 12.70 -0.50 -18.78
C ALA A 119 12.48 0.67 -17.81
N ASN A 120 13.49 1.48 -17.70
CA ASN A 120 13.61 2.93 -17.45
C ASN A 120 12.40 3.74 -16.88
N ASN A 121 11.40 3.12 -16.29
CA ASN A 121 10.28 3.81 -15.68
C ASN A 121 10.68 4.28 -14.28
N SER A 122 11.55 5.29 -14.24
CA SER A 122 11.92 5.93 -12.99
C SER A 122 10.70 6.64 -12.39
N LEU A 123 10.07 6.02 -11.41
CA LEU A 123 9.03 6.65 -10.57
C LEU A 123 9.57 7.89 -9.82
N GLN A 124 10.89 8.15 -9.89
CA GLN A 124 11.54 9.30 -9.26
C GLN A 124 10.98 10.64 -9.76
N ASN A 125 10.50 10.68 -11.00
CA ASN A 125 9.91 11.89 -11.58
C ASN A 125 8.38 11.93 -11.45
N LEU A 126 7.77 10.97 -10.74
CA LEU A 126 6.32 10.85 -10.62
C LEU A 126 5.65 12.13 -10.08
N ALA A 127 6.27 12.79 -9.09
CA ALA A 127 5.74 14.01 -8.51
C ALA A 127 5.61 15.17 -9.52
N PHE A 128 6.39 15.13 -10.62
CA PHE A 128 6.39 16.15 -11.67
C PHE A 128 5.59 15.73 -12.90
N LEU A 129 5.13 14.47 -12.94
CA LEU A 129 4.39 13.95 -14.08
C LEU A 129 2.88 14.20 -13.89
N PRO A 130 2.23 14.94 -14.80
CA PRO A 130 0.77 15.12 -14.76
C PRO A 130 0.05 13.77 -14.71
N ILE A 131 -1.04 13.69 -13.95
CA ILE A 131 -1.79 12.42 -13.74
C ILE A 131 -2.32 11.88 -15.08
N GLU A 132 -2.65 12.74 -16.02
CA GLU A 132 -3.08 12.37 -17.37
C GLU A 132 -2.04 11.57 -18.15
N LYS A 133 -0.76 11.69 -17.77
CA LYS A 133 0.35 10.95 -18.36
C LYS A 133 0.68 9.64 -17.64
N TRP A 134 0.10 9.39 -16.46
CA TRP A 134 0.39 8.20 -15.69
C TRP A 134 0.04 6.91 -16.44
N LYS A 135 -1.04 6.91 -17.20
CA LYS A 135 -1.47 5.74 -17.99
C LYS A 135 -0.40 5.25 -18.96
N GLU A 136 0.44 6.14 -19.48
CA GLU A 136 1.49 5.83 -20.45
C GLU A 136 2.82 5.48 -19.78
N SER A 137 3.02 5.91 -18.52
CA SER A 137 4.32 5.92 -17.88
C SER A 137 4.40 5.05 -16.63
N ILE A 138 3.27 4.70 -16.03
CA ILE A 138 3.23 3.97 -14.75
C ILE A 138 2.42 2.70 -14.94
N THR A 139 3.09 1.58 -14.69
CA THR A 139 2.47 0.26 -14.73
C THR A 139 2.78 -0.49 -13.42
N ASN A 140 1.90 -1.40 -13.07
CA ASN A 140 2.17 -2.38 -12.03
C ASN A 140 2.64 -3.67 -12.71
N ASP A 141 3.89 -4.07 -12.48
CA ASP A 141 4.51 -5.22 -13.17
C ASP A 141 3.78 -6.54 -12.93
N PHE A 142 3.07 -6.66 -11.82
CA PHE A 142 2.24 -7.84 -11.55
C PHE A 142 1.03 -7.95 -12.49
N GLU A 143 0.57 -6.85 -13.10
CA GLU A 143 -0.62 -6.87 -13.96
C GLU A 143 -0.45 -7.78 -15.18
N LYS A 144 0.76 -7.80 -15.76
CA LYS A 144 1.02 -8.56 -17.00
C LYS A 144 0.75 -10.07 -16.83
N SER A 145 1.21 -10.65 -15.75
CA SER A 145 1.00 -12.08 -15.45
C SER A 145 -0.39 -12.34 -14.85
N LEU A 146 -0.79 -11.53 -13.87
CA LEU A 146 -2.02 -11.76 -13.13
C LEU A 146 -3.28 -11.52 -13.96
N PHE A 147 -3.26 -10.62 -14.93
CA PHE A 147 -4.41 -10.39 -15.81
C PHE A 147 -4.71 -11.56 -16.72
N ASN A 148 -3.68 -12.32 -17.12
CA ASN A 148 -3.87 -13.54 -17.90
C ASN A 148 -4.51 -14.66 -17.04
N LYS A 149 -4.08 -14.76 -15.79
CA LYS A 149 -4.57 -15.79 -14.86
C LYS A 149 -5.94 -15.44 -14.25
N TYR A 150 -6.18 -14.15 -14.03
CA TYR A 150 -7.39 -13.62 -13.40
C TYR A 150 -8.01 -12.49 -14.23
N PRO A 151 -8.68 -12.79 -15.36
CA PRO A 151 -9.24 -11.77 -16.27
C PRO A 151 -10.18 -10.78 -15.60
N LYS A 152 -10.89 -11.17 -14.55
CA LYS A 152 -11.79 -10.31 -13.76
C LYS A 152 -11.07 -9.09 -13.18
N ILE A 153 -9.77 -9.20 -12.85
CA ILE A 153 -8.99 -8.05 -12.33
C ILE A 153 -8.82 -7.02 -13.45
N LYS A 154 -8.44 -7.49 -14.65
CA LYS A 154 -8.32 -6.64 -15.85
C LYS A 154 -9.64 -5.96 -16.20
N GLU A 155 -10.74 -6.70 -16.18
CA GLU A 155 -12.10 -6.17 -16.40
C GLU A 155 -12.45 -5.10 -15.37
N SER A 156 -12.10 -5.32 -14.09
CA SER A 156 -12.35 -4.34 -13.03
C SER A 156 -11.55 -3.05 -13.23
N LYS A 157 -10.30 -3.16 -13.69
CA LYS A 157 -9.48 -2.00 -14.08
C LYS A 157 -10.12 -1.25 -15.26
N GLN A 158 -10.57 -1.99 -16.28
CA GLN A 158 -11.23 -1.39 -17.45
C GLN A 158 -12.52 -0.66 -17.06
N LYS A 159 -13.34 -1.23 -16.18
CA LYS A 159 -14.56 -0.57 -15.66
C LYS A 159 -14.28 0.78 -15.01
N LEU A 160 -13.14 0.94 -14.32
CA LEU A 160 -12.76 2.23 -13.77
C LEU A 160 -12.47 3.25 -14.88
N TYR A 161 -11.75 2.85 -15.93
CA TYR A 161 -11.54 3.72 -17.09
C TYR A 161 -12.85 4.07 -17.80
N ASP A 162 -13.73 3.09 -18.02
CA ASP A 162 -15.04 3.29 -18.66
C ASP A 162 -15.93 4.22 -17.83
N SER A 163 -15.69 4.29 -16.51
CA SER A 163 -16.38 5.20 -15.58
C SER A 163 -15.72 6.59 -15.50
N GLY A 164 -14.69 6.88 -16.31
CA GLY A 164 -14.04 8.17 -16.38
C GLY A 164 -12.80 8.33 -15.52
N ALA A 165 -12.17 7.24 -15.05
CA ALA A 165 -10.88 7.35 -14.37
C ALA A 165 -9.80 7.88 -15.32
N ILE A 166 -9.03 8.85 -14.87
CA ILE A 166 -7.87 9.39 -15.61
C ILE A 166 -6.75 8.34 -15.58
N TYR A 167 -6.58 7.68 -14.43
CA TYR A 167 -5.62 6.60 -14.25
C TYR A 167 -6.27 5.46 -13.46
N SER A 168 -5.90 4.24 -13.77
CA SER A 168 -6.31 3.06 -13.01
C SER A 168 -5.20 2.02 -12.99
N SER A 169 -5.01 1.37 -11.86
CA SER A 169 -4.02 0.31 -11.69
C SER A 169 -4.46 -0.70 -10.63
N MET A 170 -3.88 -1.89 -10.69
CA MET A 170 -3.93 -2.84 -9.59
C MET A 170 -3.04 -2.34 -8.45
N THR A 171 -3.42 -2.57 -7.20
CA THR A 171 -2.61 -2.18 -6.05
C THR A 171 -1.77 -3.33 -5.52
N GLY A 172 -0.46 -3.10 -5.36
CA GLY A 172 0.50 -4.09 -4.86
C GLY A 172 0.45 -5.39 -5.67
N THR A 173 0.43 -6.52 -4.98
CA THR A 173 0.31 -7.86 -5.58
C THR A 173 -1.13 -8.25 -5.94
N GLY A 174 -2.06 -7.31 -5.86
CA GLY A 174 -3.49 -7.53 -6.15
C GLY A 174 -4.25 -8.04 -4.92
N SER A 175 -5.52 -8.27 -5.10
CA SER A 175 -6.32 -8.21 -6.34
C SER A 175 -7.13 -6.91 -6.48
N ALA A 176 -7.12 -6.00 -5.50
CA ALA A 176 -7.85 -4.76 -5.64
C ALA A 176 -7.28 -3.90 -6.77
N VAL A 177 -8.16 -3.16 -7.44
CA VAL A 177 -7.80 -2.15 -8.42
C VAL A 177 -8.33 -0.79 -7.98
N TYR A 178 -7.63 0.27 -8.35
CA TYR A 178 -8.06 1.62 -8.04
C TYR A 178 -8.08 2.50 -9.29
N GLY A 179 -8.91 3.51 -9.25
CA GLY A 179 -8.99 4.56 -10.26
C GLY A 179 -8.89 5.93 -9.64
N VAL A 180 -8.20 6.83 -10.31
CA VAL A 180 -8.06 8.25 -9.95
C VAL A 180 -9.00 9.05 -10.82
N PHE A 181 -9.88 9.81 -10.20
CA PHE A 181 -10.91 10.63 -10.86
C PHE A 181 -10.71 12.08 -10.47
N LYS A 182 -10.97 13.01 -11.39
CA LYS A 182 -11.03 14.42 -11.04
C LYS A 182 -12.27 14.67 -10.18
N LYS A 183 -12.13 15.41 -9.09
CA LYS A 183 -13.29 15.87 -8.33
C LYS A 183 -14.14 16.81 -9.17
N SER A 184 -15.46 16.66 -9.10
CA SER A 184 -16.46 17.55 -9.71
C SER A 184 -16.63 18.82 -8.90
#